data_4cae9f7a914deac4488402add2e33efc
#
_entry.id   4cae9f7a914deac4488402add2e33efc
#
_cell.length_a   1.000
_cell.length_b   1.000
_cell.length_c   1.000
_cell.angle_alpha   90.00
_cell.angle_beta   90.00
_cell.angle_gamma   90.00
#
_symmetry.space_group_name_H-M   'P 1'
#
loop_
_entity.id
_entity.type
_entity.pdbx_description
1 polymer ?
#
loop_
_entity_poly.entity_id
_entity_poly.type
_entity_poly.pdbx_seq_one_letter_code
_entity_poly.pdbx_strand_id
1 'polypeptide(L)'
;MQELKQITLSFDEAQEPDPAKEPIADEPAPAKKRGRKPKPAPLVAKQPSKRGRLSLKETDAAIEAIEIPDDETLYQKRYYSIGQVAEMFHVNHSLLRMWANEFDDYLQTKKNKKGDRYFRPEDIKTLELIHHLLRQRKFTTQGARDFLKKNKNADERFSIIQSMQKMKVFLLEIKASL
;
A
#
# COMPACT_ATOMS: atom_id res chain seq x y z
N MET A 1 -46.38 -23.55 24.59
CA MET A 1 -47.03 -22.71 23.55
C MET A 1 -46.91 -21.28 24.00
N GLN A 2 -45.97 -20.56 23.48
CA GLN A 2 -45.79 -19.12 23.74
C GLN A 2 -45.97 -18.40 22.39
N GLU A 3 -47.00 -17.57 22.35
CA GLU A 3 -47.38 -16.81 21.16
C GLU A 3 -46.39 -15.67 20.87
N LEU A 4 -45.95 -15.62 19.65
CA LEU A 4 -45.13 -14.52 19.09
C LEU A 4 -46.05 -13.32 18.83
N LYS A 5 -45.91 -12.26 19.60
CA LYS A 5 -46.58 -10.96 19.35
C LYS A 5 -45.90 -10.29 18.15
N GLN A 6 -46.65 -10.17 17.06
CA GLN A 6 -46.30 -9.31 15.93
C GLN A 6 -46.42 -7.84 16.33
N ILE A 7 -45.33 -7.10 16.18
CA ILE A 7 -45.33 -5.64 16.33
C ILE A 7 -45.70 -5.04 14.97
N THR A 8 -46.93 -4.56 14.85
CA THR A 8 -47.40 -3.76 13.72
C THR A 8 -47.01 -2.31 13.96
N LEU A 9 -46.11 -1.78 13.11
CA LEU A 9 -45.81 -0.36 13.03
C LEU A 9 -46.95 0.33 12.28
N SER A 10 -47.81 1.06 13.00
CA SER A 10 -48.80 1.96 12.41
C SER A 10 -48.10 3.27 12.03
N PHE A 11 -48.08 3.53 10.73
CA PHE A 11 -47.61 4.80 10.17
C PHE A 11 -48.73 5.79 10.31
N ASP A 12 -48.58 6.79 11.19
CA ASP A 12 -49.56 7.82 11.45
C ASP A 12 -49.55 8.86 10.33
N GLU A 13 -50.72 9.12 9.82
CA GLU A 13 -51.08 9.92 8.68
C GLU A 13 -50.86 11.41 9.00
N ALA A 14 -49.89 12.04 8.36
CA ALA A 14 -49.62 13.46 8.51
C ALA A 14 -50.70 14.28 7.82
N GLN A 15 -51.40 15.08 8.62
CA GLN A 15 -52.38 16.08 8.23
C GLN A 15 -51.81 17.10 7.26
N GLU A 16 -52.52 17.33 6.19
CA GLU A 16 -52.33 18.47 5.27
C GLU A 16 -52.63 19.80 5.97
N PRO A 17 -51.79 20.84 5.82
CA PRO A 17 -52.15 22.18 6.23
C PRO A 17 -52.86 22.95 5.10
N ASP A 18 -53.92 23.64 5.49
CA ASP A 18 -54.81 24.55 4.76
C ASP A 18 -54.11 25.59 3.89
N PRO A 19 -54.67 25.93 2.73
CA PRO A 19 -54.14 26.99 1.86
C PRO A 19 -54.80 28.34 2.17
N ALA A 20 -54.13 29.21 2.92
CA ALA A 20 -54.41 30.66 2.87
C ALA A 20 -53.42 31.46 3.69
N LYS A 21 -52.39 32.01 3.02
CA LYS A 21 -51.92 33.40 3.18
C LYS A 21 -50.64 33.61 2.39
N GLU A 22 -50.79 34.23 1.24
CA GLU A 22 -49.66 34.96 0.65
C GLU A 22 -49.30 36.14 1.56
N PRO A 23 -48.01 36.41 1.71
CA PRO A 23 -47.52 37.73 1.40
C PRO A 23 -46.16 37.73 0.66
N ILE A 24 -46.20 38.46 -0.44
CA ILE A 24 -45.22 39.43 -0.85
C ILE A 24 -43.73 38.99 -0.95
N ALA A 25 -43.37 38.92 -2.20
CA ALA A 25 -42.01 38.94 -2.75
C ALA A 25 -40.95 39.67 -1.94
N ASP A 26 -39.89 38.93 -1.64
CA ASP A 26 -38.52 39.46 -1.76
C ASP A 26 -37.69 38.34 -2.38
N GLU A 27 -37.46 38.47 -3.71
CA GLU A 27 -36.52 37.64 -4.42
C GLU A 27 -35.11 37.97 -3.89
N PRO A 28 -34.39 37.04 -3.26
CA PRO A 28 -32.97 37.23 -3.09
C PRO A 28 -32.29 37.09 -4.49
N ALA A 29 -31.68 38.17 -4.95
CA ALA A 29 -30.88 38.21 -6.16
C ALA A 29 -29.97 37.00 -6.27
N PRO A 30 -29.79 36.38 -7.48
CA PRO A 30 -29.00 35.18 -7.65
C PRO A 30 -27.56 35.42 -7.19
N ALA A 31 -27.11 34.75 -6.19
CA ALA A 31 -25.75 34.80 -5.70
C ALA A 31 -24.80 34.45 -6.85
N LYS A 32 -24.07 35.48 -7.32
CA LYS A 32 -23.02 35.30 -8.33
C LYS A 32 -22.03 34.24 -7.85
N LYS A 33 -22.16 33.04 -8.43
CA LYS A 33 -21.15 31.98 -8.24
C LYS A 33 -19.80 32.58 -8.62
N ARG A 34 -18.90 32.74 -7.64
CA ARG A 34 -17.53 33.16 -7.87
C ARG A 34 -16.86 32.11 -8.75
N GLY A 35 -16.95 32.28 -10.05
CA GLY A 35 -16.27 31.45 -11.04
C GLY A 35 -14.76 31.53 -10.78
N ARG A 36 -14.13 30.38 -10.62
CA ARG A 36 -12.67 30.28 -10.57
C ARG A 36 -12.13 30.89 -11.86
N LYS A 37 -11.28 31.93 -11.74
CA LYS A 37 -10.65 32.56 -12.92
C LYS A 37 -10.03 31.46 -13.79
N PRO A 38 -10.28 31.46 -15.15
CA PRO A 38 -9.64 30.48 -16.01
C PRO A 38 -8.12 30.63 -15.89
N LYS A 39 -7.43 29.52 -15.61
CA LYS A 39 -5.97 29.50 -15.60
C LYS A 39 -5.49 29.78 -17.02
N PRO A 40 -4.49 30.66 -17.22
CA PRO A 40 -3.91 30.86 -18.54
C PRO A 40 -3.45 29.51 -19.09
N ALA A 41 -3.76 29.27 -20.37
CA ALA A 41 -3.38 28.04 -21.06
C ALA A 41 -1.84 27.90 -20.99
N PRO A 42 -1.32 26.71 -20.61
CA PRO A 42 0.11 26.48 -20.56
C PRO A 42 0.67 26.58 -21.98
N LEU A 43 1.66 27.44 -22.17
CA LEU A 43 2.36 27.68 -23.44
C LEU A 43 3.11 26.46 -23.99
N VAL A 44 3.19 25.39 -23.21
CA VAL A 44 3.75 24.12 -23.62
C VAL A 44 2.70 23.05 -23.38
N ALA A 45 2.33 22.31 -24.43
CA ALA A 45 1.44 21.16 -24.33
C ALA A 45 2.06 20.16 -23.35
N LYS A 46 1.50 20.09 -22.14
CA LYS A 46 1.88 19.06 -21.15
C LYS A 46 1.53 17.71 -21.77
N GLN A 47 2.53 16.88 -22.00
CA GLN A 47 2.30 15.51 -22.40
C GLN A 47 1.30 14.87 -21.41
N PRO A 48 0.32 14.08 -21.89
CA PRO A 48 -0.65 13.45 -21.02
C PRO A 48 0.11 12.62 -19.98
N SER A 49 0.05 13.04 -18.72
CA SER A 49 0.58 12.23 -17.64
C SER A 49 -0.16 10.90 -17.67
N LYS A 50 0.57 9.79 -17.69
CA LYS A 50 0.01 8.44 -17.55
C LYS A 50 -0.69 8.33 -16.19
N ARG A 51 -1.93 8.83 -16.11
CA ARG A 51 -2.80 8.64 -14.95
C ARG A 51 -3.45 7.26 -15.10
N GLY A 52 -2.91 6.27 -14.43
CA GLY A 52 -3.46 4.94 -14.48
C GLY A 52 -2.65 3.99 -13.60
N ARG A 53 -3.26 2.85 -13.30
CA ARG A 53 -2.55 1.75 -12.65
C ARG A 53 -1.45 1.26 -13.60
N LEU A 54 -0.23 1.09 -13.09
CA LEU A 54 0.89 0.50 -13.84
C LEU A 54 0.46 -0.81 -14.48
N SER A 55 0.96 -1.09 -15.69
CA SER A 55 0.69 -2.36 -16.35
C SER A 55 1.30 -3.52 -15.55
N LEU A 56 0.76 -4.73 -15.74
CA LEU A 56 1.24 -5.91 -15.03
C LEU A 56 2.74 -6.15 -15.28
N LYS A 57 3.20 -5.92 -16.52
CA LYS A 57 4.62 -6.05 -16.89
C LYS A 57 5.51 -5.02 -16.18
N GLU A 58 5.06 -3.77 -16.06
CA GLU A 58 5.80 -2.72 -15.36
C GLU A 58 5.86 -2.99 -13.85
N THR A 59 4.77 -3.55 -13.28
CA THR A 59 4.78 -3.95 -11.86
C THR A 59 5.68 -5.16 -11.61
N ASP A 60 5.72 -6.13 -12.51
CA ASP A 60 6.58 -7.31 -12.37
C ASP A 60 8.06 -6.94 -12.54
N ALA A 61 8.41 -6.06 -13.50
CA ALA A 61 9.77 -5.53 -13.64
C ALA A 61 10.23 -4.73 -12.40
N ALA A 62 9.35 -3.93 -11.80
CA ALA A 62 9.65 -3.22 -10.55
C ALA A 62 9.83 -4.16 -9.35
N ILE A 63 9.19 -5.33 -9.37
CA ILE A 63 9.32 -6.37 -8.33
C ILE A 63 10.69 -7.06 -8.42
N GLU A 64 11.25 -7.21 -9.62
CA GLU A 64 12.56 -7.85 -9.85
C GLU A 64 13.72 -6.90 -9.55
N ALA A 65 13.51 -5.59 -9.57
CA ALA A 65 14.53 -4.56 -9.39
C ALA A 65 14.75 -4.18 -7.91
N ILE A 66 14.83 -5.16 -7.00
CA ILE A 66 15.16 -4.88 -5.60
C ILE A 66 16.69 -4.73 -5.47
N GLU A 67 17.12 -3.60 -4.92
CA GLU A 67 18.53 -3.28 -4.68
C GLU A 67 18.85 -3.35 -3.19
N ILE A 68 18.95 -4.56 -2.65
CA ILE A 68 19.38 -4.74 -1.27
C ILE A 68 20.91 -4.87 -1.25
N PRO A 69 21.62 -4.05 -0.46
CA PRO A 69 23.05 -4.15 -0.32
C PRO A 69 23.46 -5.50 0.29
N ASP A 70 24.67 -5.94 0.03
CA ASP A 70 25.23 -7.15 0.59
C ASP A 70 25.24 -7.12 2.12
N ASP A 71 25.22 -8.29 2.73
CA ASP A 71 25.15 -8.46 4.19
C ASP A 71 26.22 -7.65 4.94
N GLU A 72 27.46 -7.58 4.41
CA GLU A 72 28.53 -6.82 5.03
C GLU A 72 28.20 -5.33 5.12
N THR A 73 27.62 -4.76 4.06
CA THR A 73 27.21 -3.34 4.02
C THR A 73 25.93 -3.08 4.80
N LEU A 74 25.01 -4.06 4.79
CA LEU A 74 23.77 -3.98 5.51
C LEU A 74 23.99 -3.95 7.04
N TYR A 75 24.92 -4.74 7.56
CA TYR A 75 25.21 -4.76 8.99
C TYR A 75 26.12 -3.64 9.49
N GLN A 76 26.68 -2.81 8.58
CA GLN A 76 27.44 -1.61 8.98
C GLN A 76 26.55 -0.56 9.66
N LYS A 77 25.27 -0.49 9.29
CA LYS A 77 24.30 0.44 9.88
C LYS A 77 23.39 -0.30 10.86
N ARG A 78 23.25 0.24 12.05
CA ARG A 78 22.38 -0.34 13.09
C ARG A 78 20.89 -0.14 12.81
N TYR A 79 20.51 0.94 12.12
CA TYR A 79 19.14 1.29 11.81
C TYR A 79 19.03 1.95 10.44
N TYR A 80 17.97 1.62 9.74
CA TYR A 80 17.58 2.19 8.46
C TYR A 80 16.28 2.95 8.60
N SER A 81 16.20 4.16 8.02
CA SER A 81 14.96 4.92 7.96
C SER A 81 13.99 4.29 6.97
N ILE A 82 12.69 4.56 7.15
CA ILE A 82 11.66 4.07 6.21
C ILE A 82 11.90 4.54 4.76
N GLY A 83 12.52 5.72 4.57
CA GLY A 83 12.89 6.23 3.25
C GLY A 83 13.93 5.35 2.57
N GLN A 84 15.03 5.04 3.26
CA GLN A 84 16.08 4.16 2.75
C GLN A 84 15.56 2.77 2.40
N VAL A 85 14.71 2.20 3.27
CA VAL A 85 14.08 0.89 3.01
C VAL A 85 13.12 0.97 1.82
N ALA A 86 12.39 2.06 1.67
CA ALA A 86 11.48 2.27 0.54
C ALA A 86 12.22 2.34 -0.81
N GLU A 87 13.42 2.97 -0.82
CA GLU A 87 14.31 3.04 -1.98
C GLU A 87 14.85 1.65 -2.33
N MET A 88 15.36 0.88 -1.36
CA MET A 88 15.88 -0.48 -1.59
C MET A 88 14.84 -1.43 -2.20
N PHE A 89 13.59 -1.31 -1.77
CA PHE A 89 12.50 -2.20 -2.23
C PHE A 89 11.67 -1.61 -3.37
N HIS A 90 11.94 -0.38 -3.81
CA HIS A 90 11.13 0.37 -4.78
C HIS A 90 9.64 0.38 -4.43
N VAL A 91 9.31 0.55 -3.14
CA VAL A 91 7.94 0.54 -2.63
C VAL A 91 7.58 1.85 -1.93
N ASN A 92 6.28 2.11 -1.83
CA ASN A 92 5.80 3.29 -1.13
C ASN A 92 5.94 3.13 0.41
N HIS A 93 6.26 4.22 1.11
CA HIS A 93 6.30 4.27 2.57
C HIS A 93 5.02 3.78 3.24
N SER A 94 3.85 4.04 2.64
CA SER A 94 2.56 3.57 3.16
C SER A 94 2.46 2.05 3.17
N LEU A 95 2.99 1.39 2.13
CA LEU A 95 3.03 -0.06 2.03
C LEU A 95 3.94 -0.67 3.11
N LEU A 96 5.12 -0.09 3.32
CA LEU A 96 6.03 -0.53 4.39
C LEU A 96 5.42 -0.37 5.78
N ARG A 97 4.68 0.73 6.03
CA ARG A 97 3.94 0.91 7.30
C ARG A 97 2.86 -0.15 7.47
N MET A 98 2.13 -0.47 6.40
CA MET A 98 1.13 -1.53 6.41
C MET A 98 1.78 -2.89 6.73
N TRP A 99 2.85 -3.26 6.03
CA TRP A 99 3.56 -4.51 6.31
C TRP A 99 4.11 -4.57 7.73
N ALA A 100 4.70 -3.48 8.22
CA ALA A 100 5.23 -3.43 9.58
C ALA A 100 4.15 -3.48 10.66
N ASN A 101 2.89 -3.18 10.35
CA ASN A 101 1.77 -3.39 11.27
C ASN A 101 1.21 -4.82 11.16
N GLU A 102 1.11 -5.34 9.92
CA GLU A 102 0.58 -6.68 9.67
C GLU A 102 1.53 -7.80 10.15
N PHE A 103 2.83 -7.57 10.07
CA PHE A 103 3.88 -8.54 10.43
C PHE A 103 4.65 -8.12 11.70
N ASP A 104 3.99 -7.45 12.64
CA ASP A 104 4.61 -6.97 13.89
C ASP A 104 5.27 -8.10 14.70
N ASP A 105 4.72 -9.32 14.62
CA ASP A 105 5.29 -10.53 15.27
C ASP A 105 6.69 -10.90 14.74
N TYR A 106 7.02 -10.51 13.50
CA TYR A 106 8.26 -10.85 12.80
C TYR A 106 9.20 -9.67 12.62
N LEU A 107 8.67 -8.44 12.64
CA LEU A 107 9.42 -7.20 12.42
C LEU A 107 9.53 -6.40 13.71
N GLN A 108 10.74 -6.29 14.25
CA GLN A 108 11.01 -5.55 15.48
C GLN A 108 11.34 -4.07 15.20
N THR A 109 10.44 -3.39 14.50
CA THR A 109 10.64 -1.99 14.13
C THR A 109 10.58 -1.05 15.33
N LYS A 110 11.48 -0.05 15.37
CA LYS A 110 11.45 1.01 16.39
C LYS A 110 10.71 2.24 15.87
N LYS A 111 9.85 2.81 16.71
CA LYS A 111 9.17 4.08 16.43
C LYS A 111 9.81 5.20 17.26
N ASN A 112 10.09 6.33 16.62
CA ASN A 112 10.56 7.54 17.32
C ASN A 112 9.35 8.29 17.91
N LYS A 113 9.61 9.24 18.82
CA LYS A 113 8.59 10.15 19.38
C LYS A 113 7.81 10.95 18.32
N LYS A 114 8.42 11.20 17.16
CA LYS A 114 7.79 11.87 16.00
C LYS A 114 6.94 10.94 15.14
N GLY A 115 6.92 9.61 15.42
CA GLY A 115 6.19 8.62 14.64
C GLY A 115 6.99 8.02 13.47
N ASP A 116 8.26 8.41 13.29
CA ASP A 116 9.11 7.81 12.28
C ASP A 116 9.48 6.38 12.67
N ARG A 117 9.51 5.50 11.68
CA ARG A 117 9.81 4.09 11.86
C ARG A 117 11.21 3.77 11.35
N TYR A 118 11.95 3.01 12.16
CA TYR A 118 13.29 2.54 11.86
C TYR A 118 13.33 1.02 11.86
N PHE A 119 14.08 0.47 10.91
CA PHE A 119 14.23 -0.96 10.67
C PHE A 119 15.66 -1.39 11.00
N ARG A 120 15.82 -2.57 11.57
CA ARG A 120 17.13 -3.20 11.76
C ARG A 120 17.56 -3.94 10.49
N PRO A 121 18.85 -4.28 10.32
CA PRO A 121 19.30 -5.14 9.22
C PRO A 121 18.53 -6.47 9.14
N GLU A 122 18.24 -7.07 10.28
CA GLU A 122 17.46 -8.31 10.39
C GLU A 122 16.01 -8.12 9.88
N ASP A 123 15.38 -6.98 10.22
CA ASP A 123 14.04 -6.64 9.73
C ASP A 123 14.03 -6.48 8.20
N ILE A 124 15.14 -5.98 7.60
CA ILE A 124 15.24 -5.82 6.14
C ILE A 124 15.25 -7.18 5.46
N LYS A 125 15.97 -8.18 5.98
CA LYS A 125 15.95 -9.56 5.47
C LYS A 125 14.56 -10.19 5.58
N THR A 126 13.90 -9.99 6.71
CA THR A 126 12.52 -10.47 6.90
C THR A 126 11.55 -9.77 5.94
N LEU A 127 11.73 -8.45 5.71
CA LEU A 127 10.95 -7.70 4.70
C LEU A 127 11.19 -8.22 3.28
N GLU A 128 12.39 -8.63 2.95
CA GLU A 128 12.71 -9.23 1.65
C GLU A 128 11.94 -10.54 1.45
N LEU A 129 11.90 -11.40 2.46
CA LEU A 129 11.09 -12.61 2.44
C LEU A 129 9.58 -12.28 2.30
N ILE A 130 9.07 -11.32 3.07
CA ILE A 130 7.68 -10.87 2.99
C ILE A 130 7.37 -10.32 1.59
N HIS A 131 8.25 -9.50 1.03
CA HIS A 131 8.12 -8.97 -0.33
C HIS A 131 8.06 -10.10 -1.36
N HIS A 132 8.97 -11.08 -1.27
CA HIS A 132 8.96 -12.27 -2.12
C HIS A 132 7.63 -13.02 -2.05
N LEU A 133 7.11 -13.29 -0.85
CA LEU A 133 5.84 -13.99 -0.66
C LEU A 133 4.66 -13.21 -1.25
N LEU A 134 4.55 -11.93 -0.97
CA LEU A 134 3.41 -11.10 -1.37
C LEU A 134 3.46 -10.71 -2.85
N ARG A 135 4.64 -10.37 -3.38
CA ARG A 135 4.79 -9.83 -4.74
C ARG A 135 5.10 -10.91 -5.77
N GLN A 136 6.07 -11.78 -5.50
CA GLN A 136 6.46 -12.82 -6.44
C GLN A 136 5.54 -14.05 -6.34
N ARG A 137 5.29 -14.54 -5.11
CA ARG A 137 4.44 -15.71 -4.87
C ARG A 137 2.95 -15.38 -4.85
N LYS A 138 2.58 -14.08 -4.88
CA LYS A 138 1.18 -13.60 -4.90
C LYS A 138 0.33 -14.10 -3.73
N PHE A 139 0.95 -14.31 -2.57
CA PHE A 139 0.21 -14.66 -1.36
C PHE A 139 -0.59 -13.45 -0.84
N THR A 140 -1.70 -13.72 -0.17
CA THR A 140 -2.39 -12.71 0.65
C THR A 140 -1.57 -12.43 1.91
N THR A 141 -1.80 -11.27 2.58
CA THR A 141 -1.12 -10.93 3.83
C THR A 141 -1.33 -12.02 4.90
N GLN A 142 -2.55 -12.52 5.02
CA GLN A 142 -2.84 -13.63 5.94
C GLN A 142 -2.12 -14.92 5.53
N GLY A 143 -2.14 -15.27 4.24
CA GLY A 143 -1.45 -16.46 3.74
C GLY A 143 0.06 -16.40 3.94
N ALA A 144 0.68 -15.21 3.80
CA ALA A 144 2.09 -15.00 4.08
C ALA A 144 2.41 -15.17 5.58
N ARG A 145 1.55 -14.64 6.46
CA ARG A 145 1.67 -14.81 7.90
C ARG A 145 1.57 -16.28 8.32
N ASP A 146 0.60 -17.01 7.79
CA ASP A 146 0.42 -18.43 8.04
C ASP A 146 1.61 -19.25 7.52
N PHE A 147 2.17 -18.85 6.37
CA PHE A 147 3.37 -19.47 5.82
C PHE A 147 4.59 -19.26 6.75
N LEU A 148 4.82 -18.06 7.23
CA LEU A 148 5.91 -17.74 8.17
C LEU A 148 5.73 -18.50 9.50
N LYS A 149 4.50 -18.59 9.99
CA LYS A 149 4.18 -19.32 11.23
C LYS A 149 4.43 -20.83 11.11
N LYS A 150 4.09 -21.43 9.95
CA LYS A 150 4.29 -22.85 9.69
C LYS A 150 5.74 -23.21 9.41
N ASN A 151 6.51 -22.30 8.81
CA ASN A 151 7.89 -22.53 8.40
C ASN A 151 8.84 -21.69 9.26
N LYS A 152 9.24 -22.22 10.42
CA LYS A 152 10.23 -21.54 11.29
C LYS A 152 11.59 -21.31 10.61
N ASN A 153 11.94 -22.15 9.62
CA ASN A 153 13.16 -22.04 8.82
C ASN A 153 12.89 -21.42 7.44
N ALA A 154 11.90 -20.51 7.35
CA ALA A 154 11.57 -19.85 6.10
C ALA A 154 12.75 -19.00 5.58
N ASP A 155 13.49 -18.36 6.48
CA ASP A 155 14.66 -17.53 6.15
C ASP A 155 15.80 -18.37 5.55
N GLU A 156 16.09 -19.56 6.09
CA GLU A 156 17.10 -20.45 5.54
C GLU A 156 16.73 -20.95 4.15
N ARG A 157 15.48 -21.35 3.96
CA ARG A 157 15.00 -21.77 2.63
C ARG A 157 15.03 -20.62 1.62
N PHE A 158 14.75 -19.42 2.07
CA PHE A 158 14.78 -18.23 1.23
C PHE A 158 16.22 -17.88 0.82
N SER A 159 17.20 -17.98 1.74
CA SER A 159 18.61 -17.77 1.43
C SER A 159 19.13 -18.77 0.38
N ILE A 160 18.67 -20.03 0.44
CA ILE A 160 18.99 -21.04 -0.57
C ILE A 160 18.38 -20.66 -1.93
N ILE A 161 17.13 -20.20 -1.96
CA ILE A 161 16.48 -19.74 -3.20
C ILE A 161 17.25 -18.57 -3.81
N GLN A 162 17.67 -17.59 -3.00
CA GLN A 162 18.49 -16.46 -3.47
C GLN A 162 19.83 -16.91 -4.05
N SER A 163 20.53 -17.82 -3.38
CA SER A 163 21.81 -18.35 -3.89
C SER A 163 21.63 -19.06 -5.23
N MET A 164 20.56 -19.83 -5.40
CA MET A 164 20.22 -20.46 -6.67
C MET A 164 19.86 -19.44 -7.76
N GLN A 165 19.17 -18.35 -7.42
CA GLN A 165 18.85 -17.28 -8.36
C GLN A 165 20.12 -16.54 -8.81
N LYS A 166 21.03 -16.21 -7.90
CA LYS A 166 22.35 -15.62 -8.23
C LYS A 166 23.14 -16.53 -9.17
N MET A 167 23.17 -17.83 -8.89
CA MET A 167 23.83 -18.82 -9.74
C MET A 167 23.19 -18.90 -11.14
N LYS A 168 21.86 -18.87 -11.23
CA LYS A 168 21.14 -18.83 -12.50
C LYS A 168 21.50 -17.61 -13.32
N VAL A 169 21.52 -16.42 -12.71
CA VAL A 169 21.91 -15.17 -13.39
C VAL A 169 23.33 -15.27 -13.91
N PHE A 170 24.28 -15.72 -13.10
CA PHE A 170 25.67 -15.93 -13.50
C PHE A 170 25.81 -16.88 -14.68
N LEU A 171 25.08 -18.00 -14.69
CA LEU A 171 25.08 -18.93 -15.83
C LEU A 171 24.48 -18.33 -17.10
N LEU A 172 23.46 -17.46 -16.96
CA LEU A 172 22.88 -16.75 -18.11
C LEU A 172 23.85 -15.70 -18.67
N GLU A 173 24.63 -15.02 -17.83
CA GLU A 173 25.68 -14.09 -18.25
C GLU A 173 26.78 -14.81 -19.02
N ILE A 174 27.27 -15.96 -18.52
CA ILE A 174 28.24 -16.79 -19.24
C ILE A 174 27.66 -17.21 -20.59
N LYS A 175 26.40 -17.66 -20.62
CA LYS A 175 25.76 -18.06 -21.88
C LYS A 175 25.63 -16.90 -22.88
N ALA A 176 25.44 -15.67 -22.39
CA ALA A 176 25.35 -14.49 -23.25
C ALA A 176 26.72 -14.01 -23.74
N SER A 177 27.78 -14.38 -23.05
CA SER A 177 29.19 -14.03 -23.42
C SER A 177 29.88 -15.04 -24.37
N LEU A 178 29.25 -16.20 -24.57
CA LEU A 178 29.68 -17.24 -25.54
C LEU A 178 29.03 -17.03 -26.90
#